data_29e945b1fc2286bb9558cf99508a761e
#
_entry.id   29e945b1fc2286bb9558cf99508a761e
#
_cell.length_a   1.000
_cell.length_b   1.000
_cell.length_c   1.000
_cell.angle_alpha   90.00
_cell.angle_beta   90.00
_cell.angle_gamma   90.00
#
_symmetry.space_group_name_H-M   'P 1'
#
loop_
_entity.id
_entity.type
_entity.pdbx_description
1 polymer ?
#
loop_
_entity_poly.entity_id
_entity_poly.type
_entity_poly.pdbx_seq_one_letter_code
_entity_poly.pdbx_strand_id
1 'polypeptide(L)'
;MKINILVGTMTGTAQLCAQEMELALDGDDVQVKTLLMDKLDPTVFADREAVYLVCTSTYGQGDVPDNAKALYEALCRQKPDLAGLRYGVFGLGDRTYAETYNFGGKRFDEILQALGAERIGERNLHDASSGTLPEEIALEWAQAWVDKVRERLAQTA
;
A
#
# COMPACT_ATOMS: atom_id res chain seq x y z
N MET A 1 17.98 -1.41 0.42
CA MET A 1 16.56 -1.61 0.79
C MET A 1 15.74 -1.72 -0.49
N LYS A 2 14.84 -2.68 -0.52
CA LYS A 2 13.92 -2.87 -1.64
C LYS A 2 12.50 -2.50 -1.19
N ILE A 3 11.80 -1.72 -2.00
CA ILE A 3 10.40 -1.36 -1.75
C ILE A 3 9.58 -1.74 -2.97
N ASN A 4 8.56 -2.56 -2.78
CA ASN A 4 7.60 -2.90 -3.82
C ASN A 4 6.29 -2.17 -3.55
N ILE A 5 5.90 -1.26 -4.44
CA ILE A 5 4.65 -0.52 -4.31
C ILE A 5 3.59 -1.28 -5.12
N LEU A 6 2.56 -1.75 -4.45
CA LEU A 6 1.46 -2.50 -5.06
C LEU A 6 0.27 -1.56 -5.24
N VAL A 7 -0.15 -1.35 -6.47
CA VAL A 7 -1.13 -0.32 -6.82
C VAL A 7 -2.50 -0.91 -7.14
N GLY A 8 -3.50 -0.50 -6.35
CA GLY A 8 -4.91 -0.77 -6.61
C GLY A 8 -5.61 0.52 -7.04
N THR A 9 -6.11 0.58 -8.26
CA THR A 9 -6.69 1.80 -8.81
C THR A 9 -7.84 1.52 -9.77
N MET A 10 -8.79 2.47 -9.85
CA MET A 10 -9.83 2.49 -10.87
C MET A 10 -9.58 3.60 -11.89
N THR A 11 -9.20 4.79 -11.41
CA THR A 11 -9.10 6.00 -12.23
C THR A 11 -7.66 6.45 -12.48
N GLY A 12 -6.68 5.74 -11.90
CA GLY A 12 -5.27 6.10 -12.06
C GLY A 12 -4.70 6.99 -10.98
N THR A 13 -5.49 7.48 -10.04
CA THR A 13 -5.00 8.36 -8.97
C THR A 13 -3.96 7.65 -8.08
N ALA A 14 -4.25 6.42 -7.66
CA ALA A 14 -3.29 5.65 -6.85
C ALA A 14 -2.00 5.37 -7.63
N GLN A 15 -2.11 5.14 -8.94
CA GLN A 15 -0.94 4.93 -9.79
C GLN A 15 -0.08 6.20 -9.87
N LEU A 16 -0.70 7.35 -10.00
CA LEU A 16 0.01 8.63 -9.99
C LEU A 16 0.76 8.85 -8.67
N CYS A 17 0.10 8.57 -7.54
CA CYS A 17 0.74 8.66 -6.23
C CYS A 17 1.94 7.73 -6.14
N ALA A 18 1.79 6.48 -6.60
CA ALA A 18 2.88 5.51 -6.57
C ALA A 18 4.06 5.94 -7.44
N GLN A 19 3.81 6.53 -8.60
CA GLN A 19 4.86 7.04 -9.47
C GLN A 19 5.64 8.18 -8.80
N GLU A 20 4.96 9.08 -8.11
CA GLU A 20 5.61 10.16 -7.38
C GLU A 20 6.45 9.63 -6.22
N MET A 21 5.96 8.62 -5.50
CA MET A 21 6.70 7.96 -4.44
C MET A 21 7.96 7.29 -5.00
N GLU A 22 7.86 6.60 -6.12
CA GLU A 22 9.00 5.94 -6.76
C GLU A 22 10.07 6.96 -7.14
N LEU A 23 9.67 8.07 -7.77
CA LEU A 23 10.62 9.13 -8.15
C LEU A 23 11.32 9.72 -6.94
N ALA A 24 10.62 9.86 -5.82
CA ALA A 24 11.16 10.47 -4.62
C ALA A 24 12.09 9.53 -3.84
N LEU A 25 11.79 8.24 -3.83
CA LEU A 25 12.45 7.27 -2.95
C LEU A 25 13.54 6.47 -3.66
N ASP A 26 13.42 6.25 -4.96
CA ASP A 26 14.38 5.42 -5.70
C ASP A 26 15.73 6.11 -5.77
N GLY A 27 16.79 5.37 -5.48
CA GLY A 27 18.14 5.90 -5.46
C GLY A 27 19.17 4.83 -5.18
N ASP A 28 20.37 5.25 -4.77
CA ASP A 28 21.48 4.32 -4.54
C ASP A 28 21.22 3.36 -3.39
N ASP A 29 20.53 3.83 -2.34
CA ASP A 29 20.27 3.05 -1.13
C ASP A 29 18.96 2.29 -1.18
N VAL A 30 18.01 2.73 -2.02
CA VAL A 30 16.64 2.23 -2.04
C VAL A 30 16.24 1.93 -3.48
N GLN A 31 15.86 0.68 -3.73
CA GLN A 31 15.32 0.26 -5.02
C GLN A 31 13.81 0.19 -4.92
N VAL A 32 13.12 0.97 -5.71
CA VAL A 32 11.66 1.02 -5.69
C VAL A 32 11.11 0.43 -6.99
N LYS A 33 10.11 -0.44 -6.84
CA LYS A 33 9.44 -1.06 -7.97
C LYS A 33 7.93 -0.87 -7.80
N THR A 34 7.26 -0.36 -8.82
CA THR A 34 5.82 -0.16 -8.81
C THR A 34 5.15 -1.24 -9.65
N LEU A 35 4.16 -1.91 -9.05
CA LEU A 35 3.46 -3.04 -9.67
C LEU A 35 1.95 -2.80 -9.59
N LEU A 36 1.26 -2.93 -10.72
CA LEU A 36 -0.20 -2.89 -10.76
C LEU A 36 -0.75 -4.23 -10.28
N MET A 37 -1.76 -4.20 -9.42
CA MET A 37 -2.28 -5.41 -8.76
C MET A 37 -3.00 -6.38 -9.70
N ASP A 38 -3.46 -5.94 -10.87
CA ASP A 38 -4.20 -6.77 -11.82
C ASP A 38 -3.40 -7.98 -12.34
N LYS A 39 -2.09 -7.91 -12.25
CA LYS A 39 -1.18 -8.97 -12.71
C LYS A 39 -0.53 -9.75 -11.59
N LEU A 40 -0.95 -9.49 -10.35
CA LEU A 40 -0.29 -10.06 -9.17
C LEU A 40 -1.12 -11.18 -8.55
N ASP A 41 -0.40 -12.11 -7.92
CA ASP A 41 -0.98 -13.12 -7.04
C ASP A 41 -0.21 -13.12 -5.71
N PRO A 42 -0.59 -13.92 -4.71
CA PRO A 42 0.10 -13.89 -3.41
C PRO A 42 1.59 -14.18 -3.43
N THR A 43 2.12 -14.78 -4.52
CA THR A 43 3.57 -15.01 -4.63
C THR A 43 4.36 -13.71 -4.71
N VAL A 44 3.71 -12.58 -4.99
CA VAL A 44 4.37 -11.27 -4.97
C VAL A 44 5.01 -10.99 -3.61
N PHE A 45 4.48 -11.56 -2.53
CA PHE A 45 4.98 -11.37 -1.17
C PHE A 45 6.08 -12.36 -0.77
N ALA A 46 6.56 -13.19 -1.70
CA ALA A 46 7.57 -14.22 -1.39
C ALA A 46 8.92 -13.63 -0.96
N ASP A 47 9.28 -12.45 -1.44
CA ASP A 47 10.54 -11.80 -1.09
C ASP A 47 10.43 -11.12 0.27
N ARG A 48 10.95 -11.74 1.32
CA ARG A 48 10.92 -11.21 2.69
C ARG A 48 11.98 -10.13 2.95
N GLU A 49 12.90 -9.95 2.02
CA GLU A 49 13.88 -8.85 2.10
C GLU A 49 13.29 -7.53 1.61
N ALA A 50 12.22 -7.59 0.82
CA ALA A 50 11.52 -6.40 0.36
C ALA A 50 10.51 -5.93 1.40
N VAL A 51 10.27 -4.61 1.43
CA VAL A 51 9.17 -4.00 2.17
C VAL A 51 8.10 -3.62 1.17
N TYR A 52 6.85 -3.84 1.52
CA TYR A 52 5.73 -3.66 0.60
C TYR A 52 4.93 -2.42 0.99
N LEU A 53 4.57 -1.63 0.00
CA LEU A 53 3.71 -0.45 0.20
C LEU A 53 2.45 -0.65 -0.63
N VAL A 54 1.32 -0.82 0.04
CA VAL A 54 0.02 -0.90 -0.63
C VAL A 54 -0.49 0.52 -0.86
N CYS A 55 -0.67 0.88 -2.12
CA CYS A 55 -1.20 2.19 -2.51
C CYS A 55 -2.51 1.94 -3.24
N THR A 56 -3.65 2.19 -2.60
CA THR A 56 -4.92 1.76 -3.13
C THR A 56 -6.04 2.77 -2.92
N SER A 57 -6.91 2.85 -3.93
CA SER A 57 -8.18 3.57 -3.85
C SER A 57 -9.24 2.71 -3.17
N THR A 58 -10.35 3.35 -2.83
CA THR A 58 -11.56 2.68 -2.38
C THR A 58 -12.63 2.85 -3.47
N TYR A 59 -13.30 1.75 -3.83
CA TYR A 59 -14.30 1.75 -4.89
C TYR A 59 -15.70 1.49 -4.35
N GLY A 60 -16.69 2.20 -4.89
CA GLY A 60 -18.09 1.98 -4.62
C GLY A 60 -18.45 1.99 -3.13
N GLN A 61 -18.90 0.86 -2.60
CA GLN A 61 -19.36 0.72 -1.22
C GLN A 61 -18.26 0.20 -0.29
N GLY A 62 -17.03 0.59 -0.51
CA GLY A 62 -15.91 0.20 0.34
C GLY A 62 -15.13 -1.00 -0.18
N ASP A 63 -15.33 -1.37 -1.44
CA ASP A 63 -14.59 -2.45 -2.07
C ASP A 63 -13.20 -2.00 -2.49
N VAL A 64 -12.30 -2.99 -2.66
CA VAL A 64 -11.04 -2.74 -3.33
C VAL A 64 -11.30 -2.45 -4.80
N PRO A 65 -10.43 -1.68 -5.47
CA PRO A 65 -10.59 -1.42 -6.92
C PRO A 65 -10.61 -2.71 -7.73
N ASP A 66 -11.23 -2.67 -8.91
CA ASP A 66 -11.35 -3.86 -9.77
C ASP A 66 -10.01 -4.51 -10.06
N ASN A 67 -8.95 -3.73 -10.30
CA ASN A 67 -7.64 -4.31 -10.56
C ASN A 67 -7.01 -4.98 -9.33
N ALA A 68 -7.53 -4.74 -8.14
CA ALA A 68 -7.04 -5.32 -6.89
C ALA A 68 -7.83 -6.55 -6.44
N LYS A 69 -9.00 -6.80 -7.02
CA LYS A 69 -9.91 -7.86 -6.56
C LYS A 69 -9.28 -9.24 -6.60
N ALA A 70 -8.62 -9.59 -7.69
CA ALA A 70 -8.03 -10.92 -7.84
C ALA A 70 -6.97 -11.18 -6.77
N LEU A 71 -6.10 -10.22 -6.51
CA LEU A 71 -5.07 -10.35 -5.47
C LEU A 71 -5.71 -10.44 -4.09
N TYR A 72 -6.65 -9.56 -3.78
CA TYR A 72 -7.32 -9.54 -2.49
C TYR A 72 -8.05 -10.85 -2.22
N GLU A 73 -8.84 -11.34 -3.19
CA GLU A 73 -9.59 -12.58 -3.06
C GLU A 73 -8.65 -13.79 -2.93
N ALA A 74 -7.54 -13.80 -3.65
CA ALA A 74 -6.54 -14.85 -3.55
C ALA A 74 -5.90 -14.90 -2.15
N LEU A 75 -5.62 -13.74 -1.56
CA LEU A 75 -5.12 -13.66 -0.19
C LEU A 75 -6.13 -14.22 0.81
N CYS A 76 -7.41 -13.89 0.64
CA CYS A 76 -8.47 -14.37 1.51
C CYS A 76 -8.69 -15.89 1.37
N ARG A 77 -8.56 -16.41 0.16
CA ARG A 77 -8.81 -17.84 -0.13
C ARG A 77 -7.62 -18.73 0.22
N GLN A 78 -6.41 -18.32 -0.19
CA GLN A 78 -5.21 -19.14 -0.03
C GLN A 78 -4.59 -19.03 1.36
N LYS A 79 -4.81 -17.90 2.03
CA LYS A 79 -4.29 -17.62 3.37
C LYS A 79 -2.81 -17.95 3.52
N PRO A 80 -1.93 -17.37 2.66
CA PRO A 80 -0.50 -17.62 2.78
C PRO A 80 0.03 -17.13 4.12
N ASP A 81 1.09 -17.76 4.61
CA ASP A 81 1.77 -17.33 5.82
C ASP A 81 2.70 -16.15 5.47
N LEU A 82 2.37 -14.97 5.97
CA LEU A 82 3.13 -13.75 5.72
C LEU A 82 3.94 -13.29 6.94
N ALA A 83 4.23 -14.19 7.87
CA ALA A 83 5.08 -13.87 9.02
C ALA A 83 6.45 -13.37 8.54
N GLY A 84 6.92 -12.27 9.14
CA GLY A 84 8.17 -11.63 8.75
C GLY A 84 8.06 -10.61 7.62
N LEU A 85 6.92 -10.53 6.97
CA LEU A 85 6.67 -9.51 5.95
C LEU A 85 6.36 -8.17 6.61
N ARG A 86 6.93 -7.09 6.08
CA ARG A 86 6.67 -5.73 6.56
C ARG A 86 6.05 -4.90 5.47
N TYR A 87 5.08 -4.07 5.83
CA TYR A 87 4.35 -3.30 4.85
C TYR A 87 3.85 -1.97 5.41
N GLY A 88 3.46 -1.07 4.51
CA GLY A 88 2.72 0.14 4.82
C GLY A 88 1.52 0.26 3.90
N VAL A 89 0.60 1.16 4.24
CA VAL A 89 -0.60 1.40 3.44
C VAL A 89 -0.81 2.89 3.22
N PHE A 90 -0.90 3.28 1.96
CA PHE A 90 -1.34 4.61 1.56
C PHE A 90 -2.72 4.47 0.93
N GLY A 91 -3.75 4.85 1.68
CA GLY A 91 -5.14 4.73 1.26
C GLY A 91 -5.69 6.03 0.68
N LEU A 92 -6.52 5.89 -0.32
CA LEU A 92 -7.25 6.97 -0.96
C LEU A 92 -8.74 6.73 -0.80
N GLY A 93 -9.49 7.79 -0.56
CA GLY A 93 -10.93 7.71 -0.41
C GLY A 93 -11.56 9.09 -0.44
N ASP A 94 -12.84 9.18 -0.14
CA ASP A 94 -13.60 10.41 -0.12
C ASP A 94 -14.54 10.41 1.08
N ARG A 95 -14.37 11.38 1.99
CA ARG A 95 -15.21 11.52 3.19
C ARG A 95 -16.68 11.83 2.90
N THR A 96 -16.99 12.24 1.66
CA THR A 96 -18.37 12.35 1.21
C THR A 96 -19.09 10.99 1.37
N TYR A 97 -18.33 9.89 1.29
CA TYR A 97 -18.83 8.54 1.52
C TYR A 97 -18.32 8.03 2.87
N ALA A 98 -18.78 8.66 3.96
CA ALA A 98 -18.23 8.46 5.31
C ALA A 98 -18.20 7.01 5.78
N GLU A 99 -19.20 6.21 5.41
CA GLU A 99 -19.31 4.80 5.84
C GLU A 99 -18.26 3.90 5.19
N THR A 100 -17.73 4.29 4.01
CA THR A 100 -16.80 3.47 3.23
C THR A 100 -15.44 4.15 3.03
N TYR A 101 -15.21 5.26 3.72
CA TYR A 101 -14.00 6.06 3.58
C TYR A 101 -12.74 5.22 3.82
N ASN A 102 -11.86 5.17 2.81
CA ASN A 102 -10.58 4.44 2.86
C ASN A 102 -10.70 2.94 3.16
N PHE A 103 -11.84 2.32 2.92
CA PHE A 103 -12.03 0.89 3.17
C PHE A 103 -11.16 0.00 2.25
N GLY A 104 -10.79 0.47 1.06
CA GLY A 104 -9.86 -0.28 0.19
C GLY A 104 -8.54 -0.56 0.90
N GLY A 105 -7.92 0.47 1.46
CA GLY A 105 -6.71 0.31 2.25
C GLY A 105 -6.93 -0.46 3.54
N LYS A 106 -8.07 -0.24 4.19
CA LYS A 106 -8.43 -0.96 5.41
C LYS A 106 -8.53 -2.46 5.17
N ARG A 107 -9.16 -2.88 4.06
CA ARG A 107 -9.30 -4.30 3.72
C ARG A 107 -7.95 -4.97 3.51
N PHE A 108 -7.04 -4.34 2.79
CA PHE A 108 -5.68 -4.87 2.62
C PHE A 108 -4.93 -4.92 3.95
N ASP A 109 -5.02 -3.86 4.75
CA ASP A 109 -4.38 -3.82 6.06
C ASP A 109 -4.85 -4.98 6.95
N GLU A 110 -6.16 -5.20 7.03
CA GLU A 110 -6.74 -6.26 7.86
C GLU A 110 -6.29 -7.65 7.39
N ILE A 111 -6.33 -7.92 6.07
CA ILE A 111 -5.95 -9.25 5.58
C ILE A 111 -4.46 -9.52 5.76
N LEU A 112 -3.61 -8.53 5.50
CA LEU A 112 -2.17 -8.70 5.67
C LEU A 112 -1.80 -8.96 7.14
N GLN A 113 -2.41 -8.23 8.07
CA GLN A 113 -2.21 -8.46 9.50
C GLN A 113 -2.72 -9.83 9.92
N ALA A 114 -3.87 -10.24 9.44
CA ALA A 114 -4.45 -11.55 9.74
C ALA A 114 -3.54 -12.69 9.27
N LEU A 115 -2.75 -12.47 8.22
CA LEU A 115 -1.82 -13.46 7.68
C LEU A 115 -0.42 -13.40 8.32
N GLY A 116 -0.22 -12.52 9.30
CA GLY A 116 1.01 -12.46 10.09
C GLY A 116 1.97 -11.34 9.71
N ALA A 117 1.64 -10.51 8.73
CA ALA A 117 2.50 -9.39 8.33
C ALA A 117 2.46 -8.26 9.36
N GLU A 118 3.57 -7.51 9.44
CA GLU A 118 3.71 -6.37 10.34
C GLU A 118 3.56 -5.06 9.57
N ARG A 119 2.59 -4.23 9.98
CA ARG A 119 2.47 -2.89 9.41
C ARG A 119 3.47 -1.95 10.10
N ILE A 120 4.18 -1.18 9.28
CA ILE A 120 5.08 -0.14 9.78
C ILE A 120 4.39 1.21 9.67
N GLY A 121 4.22 1.88 10.81
CA GLY A 121 3.52 3.15 10.90
C GLY A 121 2.01 3.00 10.76
N GLU A 122 1.32 4.12 10.69
CA GLU A 122 -0.13 4.16 10.51
C GLU A 122 -0.49 4.23 9.02
N ARG A 123 -1.69 3.74 8.68
CA ARG A 123 -2.21 3.92 7.33
C ARG A 123 -2.38 5.41 7.05
N ASN A 124 -1.98 5.85 5.86
CA ASN A 124 -2.38 7.17 5.40
C ASN A 124 -3.82 7.11 4.87
N LEU A 125 -4.63 8.08 5.26
CA LEU A 125 -6.03 8.21 4.87
C LEU A 125 -6.21 9.53 4.12
N HIS A 126 -5.98 9.51 2.81
CA HIS A 126 -6.21 10.70 2.00
C HIS A 126 -7.70 10.88 1.70
N ASP A 127 -8.17 12.10 1.78
CA ASP A 127 -9.56 12.47 1.53
C ASP A 127 -9.64 13.34 0.26
N ALA A 128 -10.27 12.82 -0.78
CA ALA A 128 -10.43 13.53 -2.05
C ALA A 128 -11.22 14.82 -1.91
N SER A 129 -12.12 14.89 -0.92
CA SER A 129 -12.94 16.09 -0.66
C SER A 129 -12.18 17.19 0.07
N SER A 130 -10.96 16.93 0.55
CA SER A 130 -10.16 17.89 1.31
C SER A 130 -9.59 19.03 0.45
N GLY A 131 -9.54 18.85 -0.87
CA GLY A 131 -8.92 19.81 -1.78
C GLY A 131 -7.40 19.70 -1.89
N THR A 132 -6.78 18.79 -1.14
CA THR A 132 -5.34 18.54 -1.26
C THR A 132 -5.05 17.60 -2.41
N LEU A 133 -3.87 17.75 -3.03
CA LEU A 133 -3.45 16.87 -4.10
C LEU A 133 -2.87 15.59 -3.49
N PRO A 134 -3.43 14.41 -3.83
CA PRO A 134 -2.97 13.15 -3.23
C PRO A 134 -1.50 12.85 -3.52
N GLU A 135 -0.99 13.21 -4.69
CA GLU A 135 0.40 12.99 -5.06
C GLU A 135 1.37 13.80 -4.19
N GLU A 136 0.99 14.97 -3.73
CA GLU A 136 1.82 15.78 -2.82
C GLU A 136 1.85 15.16 -1.41
N ILE A 137 0.70 14.71 -0.94
CA ILE A 137 0.59 14.02 0.35
C ILE A 137 1.36 12.70 0.30
N ALA A 138 1.27 11.98 -0.83
CA ALA A 138 1.99 10.72 -1.02
C ALA A 138 3.49 10.90 -0.87
N LEU A 139 4.04 11.96 -1.46
CA LEU A 139 5.46 12.26 -1.40
C LEU A 139 5.94 12.45 0.04
N GLU A 140 5.26 13.30 0.79
CA GLU A 140 5.61 13.59 2.18
C GLU A 140 5.44 12.35 3.07
N TRP A 141 4.32 11.67 2.91
CA TRP A 141 4.04 10.47 3.70
C TRP A 141 5.06 9.37 3.45
N ALA A 142 5.41 9.16 2.18
CA ALA A 142 6.35 8.09 1.81
C ALA A 142 7.74 8.33 2.39
N GLN A 143 8.21 9.56 2.38
CA GLN A 143 9.51 9.91 2.97
C GLN A 143 9.53 9.64 4.48
N ALA A 144 8.48 10.04 5.18
CA ALA A 144 8.35 9.77 6.62
C ALA A 144 8.22 8.27 6.91
N TRP A 145 7.50 7.55 6.06
CA TRP A 145 7.32 6.11 6.19
C TRP A 145 8.64 5.35 6.02
N VAL A 146 9.45 5.74 5.02
CA VAL A 146 10.77 5.12 4.80
C VAL A 146 11.68 5.30 6.02
N ASP A 147 11.63 6.47 6.66
CA ASP A 147 12.40 6.70 7.89
C ASP A 147 11.97 5.72 9.00
N LYS A 148 10.67 5.48 9.13
CA LYS A 148 10.16 4.49 10.09
C LYS A 148 10.58 3.07 9.75
N VAL A 149 10.60 2.73 8.47
CA VAL A 149 11.09 1.43 7.99
C VAL A 149 12.55 1.25 8.37
N ARG A 150 13.39 2.25 8.13
CA ARG A 150 14.82 2.19 8.48
C ARG A 150 15.03 2.01 9.97
N GLU A 151 14.27 2.71 10.80
CA GLU A 151 14.33 2.54 12.26
C GLU A 151 13.94 1.12 12.66
N ARG A 152 12.88 0.58 12.07
CA ARG A 152 12.42 -0.77 12.39
C ARG A 152 13.44 -1.84 11.99
N LEU A 153 14.04 -1.70 10.81
CA LEU A 153 15.06 -2.64 10.33
C LEU A 153 16.33 -2.58 11.20
N ALA A 154 16.70 -1.40 11.67
CA ALA A 154 17.84 -1.24 12.57
C ALA A 154 17.61 -1.95 13.92
N GLN A 155 16.38 -2.01 14.41
CA GLN A 155 16.04 -2.69 15.67
C GLN A 155 16.18 -4.21 15.57
N THR A 156 16.12 -4.78 14.37
CA THR A 156 16.21 -6.24 14.15
C THR A 156 17.60 -6.70 13.73
N ALA A 157 18.48 -5.78 13.47
CA ALA A 157 19.83 -6.09 12.99
C ALA A 157 20.74 -6.64 14.10
#